data_673ecce73afba2a44a1490d57750ecb1
#
_entry.id   673ecce73afba2a44a1490d57750ecb1
#
_cell.length_a   1.000
_cell.length_b   1.000
_cell.length_c   1.000
_cell.angle_alpha   90.00
_cell.angle_beta   90.00
_cell.angle_gamma   90.00
#
_symmetry.space_group_name_H-M   'P 1'
#
loop_
_entity.id
_entity.type
_entity.pdbx_description
1 polymer ?
#
loop_
_entity_poly.entity_id
_entity_poly.type
_entity_poly.pdbx_seq_one_letter_code
_entity_poly.pdbx_strand_id
1 'polypeptide(L)'
;AVPINEAVEIVSGVLSALDYSHANHLVHRDIKPGNIMLTSDGKIKVMDFGIARALTDSQATMTQTNAVVGTAQYLSPEQARGETVDARSDLYSTGVVLFELLTGRPPFKGDSAVAVAYQHVEQIPPTPSSILSDIPDSLDRVVLKALAKNREDRYPSAAAMLSDLQRVSRGLDVAAPPADSWATE
;
A
#
# COMPACT_ATOMS: atom_id res chain seq x y z
N ALA A 1 -7.90 -2.76 13.65
CA ALA A 1 -8.55 -2.09 12.51
C ALA A 1 -9.10 -0.74 12.95
N VAL A 2 -9.04 0.24 12.07
CA VAL A 2 -9.64 1.55 12.31
C VAL A 2 -10.98 1.63 11.57
N PRO A 3 -11.88 2.55 11.94
CA PRO A 3 -13.13 2.73 11.19
C PRO A 3 -12.87 2.98 9.70
N ILE A 4 -13.77 2.50 8.85
CA ILE A 4 -13.60 2.52 7.39
C ILE A 4 -13.37 3.96 6.89
N ASN A 5 -14.19 4.90 7.30
CA ASN A 5 -14.04 6.30 6.86
C ASN A 5 -12.74 6.93 7.35
N GLU A 6 -12.26 6.54 8.51
CA GLU A 6 -10.95 7.00 9.01
C GLU A 6 -9.80 6.41 8.18
N ALA A 7 -9.88 5.12 7.84
CA ALA A 7 -8.88 4.47 6.97
C ALA A 7 -8.82 5.16 5.60
N VAL A 8 -9.96 5.43 5.00
CA VAL A 8 -10.04 6.13 3.71
C VAL A 8 -9.44 7.53 3.82
N GLU A 9 -9.74 8.24 4.89
CA GLU A 9 -9.21 9.61 5.11
C GLU A 9 -7.69 9.62 5.27
N ILE A 10 -7.14 8.69 6.05
CA ILE A 10 -5.69 8.56 6.24
C ILE A 10 -5.01 8.28 4.91
N VAL A 11 -5.49 7.30 4.17
CA VAL A 11 -4.87 6.91 2.89
C VAL A 11 -5.04 8.01 1.85
N SER A 12 -6.17 8.73 1.86
CA SER A 12 -6.35 9.88 0.99
C SER A 12 -5.28 10.95 1.25
N GLY A 13 -4.94 11.19 2.52
CA GLY A 13 -3.86 12.11 2.89
C GLY A 13 -2.50 11.62 2.41
N VAL A 14 -2.23 10.31 2.52
CA VAL A 14 -0.99 9.72 2.00
C VAL A 14 -0.91 9.91 0.49
N LEU A 15 -1.99 9.65 -0.23
CA LEU A 15 -2.01 9.78 -1.69
C LEU A 15 -1.82 11.23 -2.14
N SER A 16 -2.37 12.19 -1.41
CA SER A 16 -2.13 13.61 -1.69
C SER A 16 -0.66 13.97 -1.54
N ALA A 17 -0.01 13.48 -0.49
CA ALA A 17 1.42 13.70 -0.28
C ALA A 17 2.25 13.03 -1.37
N LEU A 18 1.89 11.81 -1.77
CA LEU A 18 2.58 11.09 -2.84
C LEU A 18 2.40 11.78 -4.19
N ASP A 19 1.20 12.29 -4.49
CA ASP A 19 0.95 13.00 -5.73
C ASP A 19 1.90 14.19 -5.87
N TYR A 20 2.08 14.96 -4.81
CA TYR A 20 3.03 16.06 -4.79
C TYR A 20 4.47 15.58 -4.99
N SER A 21 4.88 14.55 -4.25
CA SER A 21 6.26 14.02 -4.33
C SER A 21 6.55 13.44 -5.70
N HIS A 22 5.61 12.70 -6.27
CA HIS A 22 5.78 12.10 -7.60
C HIS A 22 5.87 13.17 -8.69
N ALA A 23 5.10 14.27 -8.55
CA ALA A 23 5.19 15.39 -9.48
C ALA A 23 6.58 16.07 -9.43
N ASN A 24 7.28 15.94 -8.31
CA ASN A 24 8.65 16.45 -8.15
C ASN A 24 9.71 15.36 -8.36
N HIS A 25 9.32 14.26 -9.03
CA HIS A 25 10.21 13.14 -9.37
C HIS A 25 10.81 12.43 -8.16
N LEU A 26 10.08 12.41 -7.04
CA LEU A 26 10.53 11.76 -5.81
C LEU A 26 9.63 10.58 -5.49
N VAL A 27 10.19 9.36 -5.56
CA VAL A 27 9.52 8.11 -5.15
C VAL A 27 9.90 7.82 -3.72
N HIS A 28 8.91 7.53 -2.87
CA HIS A 28 9.15 7.34 -1.44
C HIS A 28 9.93 6.07 -1.15
N ARG A 29 9.46 4.93 -1.67
CA ARG A 29 10.06 3.59 -1.56
C ARG A 29 9.87 2.89 -0.23
N ASP A 30 9.33 3.55 0.79
CA ASP A 30 9.18 2.96 2.13
C ASP A 30 7.88 3.38 2.80
N ILE A 31 6.78 3.32 2.06
CA ILE A 31 5.44 3.62 2.60
C ILE A 31 5.03 2.50 3.54
N LYS A 32 4.83 2.83 4.80
CA LYS A 32 4.39 1.92 5.86
C LYS A 32 3.82 2.76 7.00
N PRO A 33 3.03 2.16 7.91
CA PRO A 33 2.41 2.94 9.00
C PRO A 33 3.42 3.74 9.84
N GLY A 34 4.61 3.20 10.07
CA GLY A 34 5.65 3.90 10.83
C GLY A 34 6.13 5.21 10.20
N ASN A 35 5.91 5.39 8.90
CA ASN A 35 6.30 6.61 8.18
C ASN A 35 5.10 7.53 7.89
N ILE A 36 3.96 7.23 8.48
CA ILE A 36 2.75 8.05 8.34
C ILE A 36 2.42 8.66 9.69
N MET A 37 2.33 9.97 9.74
CA MET A 37 2.05 10.70 10.98
C MET A 37 0.73 11.45 10.86
N LEU A 38 -0.10 11.34 11.90
CA LEU A 38 -1.30 12.16 12.04
C LEU A 38 -0.94 13.32 12.97
N THR A 39 -1.05 14.55 12.47
CA THR A 39 -0.75 15.74 13.28
C THR A 39 -1.93 16.07 14.19
N SER A 40 -1.67 16.93 15.21
CA SER A 40 -2.69 17.32 16.17
C SER A 40 -3.86 18.09 15.56
N ASP A 41 -3.66 18.72 14.38
CA ASP A 41 -4.71 19.42 13.63
C ASP A 41 -5.39 18.52 12.58
N GLY A 42 -5.14 17.21 12.63
CA GLY A 42 -5.83 16.25 11.78
C GLY A 42 -5.22 16.06 10.39
N LYS A 43 -4.02 16.58 10.13
CA LYS A 43 -3.36 16.43 8.84
C LYS A 43 -2.50 15.18 8.81
N ILE A 44 -2.36 14.62 7.62
CA ILE A 44 -1.52 13.44 7.39
C ILE A 44 -0.18 13.90 6.81
N LYS A 45 0.92 13.40 7.40
CA LYS A 45 2.28 13.64 6.89
C LYS A 45 2.96 12.33 6.63
N VAL A 46 3.68 12.26 5.51
CA VAL A 46 4.50 11.12 5.14
C VAL A 46 5.96 11.49 5.37
N MET A 47 6.67 10.62 6.08
CA MET A 47 8.03 10.90 6.57
C MET A 47 9.02 9.90 5.99
N ASP A 48 10.32 10.19 6.16
CA ASP A 48 11.43 9.29 5.85
C ASP A 48 11.45 8.80 4.40
N PHE A 49 11.49 9.76 3.46
CA PHE A 49 11.60 9.45 2.04
C PHE A 49 12.87 8.68 1.71
N GLY A 50 12.84 7.87 0.64
CA GLY A 50 13.77 6.80 0.33
C GLY A 50 15.25 7.15 0.15
N ILE A 51 15.64 8.42 0.10
CA ILE A 51 17.04 8.82 0.01
C ILE A 51 17.82 8.39 1.26
N ALA A 52 17.21 8.53 2.44
CA ALA A 52 17.81 8.10 3.69
C ALA A 52 17.90 6.58 3.81
N ARG A 53 16.98 5.88 3.18
CA ARG A 53 16.87 4.42 3.25
C ARG A 53 18.07 3.72 2.59
N ALA A 54 18.57 4.25 1.49
CA ALA A 54 19.71 3.65 0.78
C ALA A 54 20.93 3.47 1.69
N LEU A 55 21.08 4.31 2.72
CA LEU A 55 22.17 4.23 3.68
C LEU A 55 21.87 3.27 4.84
N THR A 56 20.61 3.02 5.15
CA THR A 56 20.19 2.21 6.29
C THR A 56 19.92 0.75 5.92
N ASP A 57 19.64 0.45 4.67
CA ASP A 57 19.29 -0.90 4.23
C ASP A 57 20.40 -1.92 4.54
N SER A 58 21.64 -1.57 4.29
CA SER A 58 22.75 -2.48 4.56
C SER A 58 22.97 -2.71 6.06
N GLN A 59 22.64 -1.75 6.90
CA GLN A 59 22.73 -1.89 8.35
C GLN A 59 21.54 -2.66 8.91
N ALA A 60 20.35 -2.41 8.39
CA ALA A 60 19.14 -3.08 8.84
C ALA A 60 19.19 -4.58 8.58
N THR A 61 19.69 -5.01 7.43
CA THR A 61 19.81 -6.43 7.07
C THR A 61 20.76 -7.20 8.00
N MET A 62 21.69 -6.51 8.65
CA MET A 62 22.69 -7.16 9.49
C MET A 62 22.28 -7.24 10.96
N THR A 63 21.34 -6.40 11.44
CA THR A 63 21.13 -6.23 12.87
C THR A 63 19.71 -6.39 13.36
N GLN A 64 18.69 -6.35 12.48
CA GLN A 64 17.27 -6.23 12.91
C GLN A 64 16.36 -7.14 12.10
N THR A 65 16.39 -8.45 12.38
CA THR A 65 15.56 -9.43 11.67
C THR A 65 14.05 -9.07 11.72
N ASN A 66 13.56 -8.66 12.88
CA ASN A 66 12.14 -8.30 13.03
C ASN A 66 11.78 -7.03 12.25
N ALA A 67 12.69 -6.06 12.21
CA ALA A 67 12.49 -4.83 11.45
C ALA A 67 12.50 -5.11 9.94
N VAL A 68 13.38 -6.03 9.49
CA VAL A 68 13.44 -6.45 8.08
C VAL A 68 12.15 -7.16 7.68
N VAL A 69 11.64 -8.08 8.50
CA VAL A 69 10.36 -8.75 8.24
C VAL A 69 9.21 -7.72 8.20
N GLY A 70 9.19 -6.78 9.15
CA GLY A 70 8.19 -5.73 9.20
C GLY A 70 8.19 -4.84 7.95
N THR A 71 9.37 -4.47 7.47
CA THR A 71 9.51 -3.69 6.23
C THR A 71 9.06 -4.50 5.01
N ALA A 72 9.39 -5.80 4.98
CA ALA A 72 9.02 -6.67 3.86
C ALA A 72 7.49 -6.76 3.68
N GLN A 73 6.73 -6.57 4.73
CA GLN A 73 5.25 -6.60 4.67
C GLN A 73 4.67 -5.54 3.73
N TYR A 74 5.41 -4.49 3.41
CA TYR A 74 4.95 -3.35 2.61
C TYR A 74 5.66 -3.23 1.26
N LEU A 75 6.59 -4.13 0.94
CA LEU A 75 7.34 -4.10 -0.32
C LEU A 75 6.43 -4.38 -1.51
N SER A 76 6.69 -3.66 -2.61
CA SER A 76 6.07 -4.01 -3.89
C SER A 76 6.75 -5.26 -4.49
N PRO A 77 6.08 -5.96 -5.43
CA PRO A 77 6.70 -7.09 -6.13
C PRO A 77 8.03 -6.73 -6.79
N GLU A 78 8.11 -5.57 -7.43
CA GLU A 78 9.33 -5.12 -8.09
C GLU A 78 10.45 -4.84 -7.09
N GLN A 79 10.12 -4.32 -5.90
CA GLN A 79 11.12 -4.16 -4.83
C GLN A 79 11.59 -5.51 -4.31
N ALA A 80 10.68 -6.45 -4.14
CA ALA A 80 11.01 -7.80 -3.69
C ALA A 80 11.94 -8.52 -4.67
N ARG A 81 11.81 -8.23 -5.97
CA ARG A 81 12.66 -8.80 -7.00
C ARG A 81 13.97 -8.03 -7.21
N GLY A 82 14.14 -6.88 -6.57
CA GLY A 82 15.30 -6.02 -6.78
C GLY A 82 15.29 -5.29 -8.11
N GLU A 83 14.13 -5.12 -8.70
CA GLU A 83 13.96 -4.44 -9.99
C GLU A 83 13.84 -2.92 -9.80
N THR A 84 13.93 -2.18 -10.90
CA THR A 84 13.73 -0.73 -10.90
C THR A 84 12.32 -0.39 -10.43
N VAL A 85 12.21 0.57 -9.51
CA VAL A 85 10.92 1.00 -8.97
C VAL A 85 10.54 2.37 -9.52
N ASP A 86 9.22 2.63 -9.54
CA ASP A 86 8.69 3.93 -9.89
C ASP A 86 7.57 4.32 -8.92
N ALA A 87 6.84 5.39 -9.25
CA ALA A 87 5.75 5.89 -8.40
C ALA A 87 4.70 4.82 -8.08
N ARG A 88 4.48 3.86 -8.98
CA ARG A 88 3.47 2.82 -8.79
C ARG A 88 3.85 1.80 -7.72
N SER A 89 5.13 1.70 -7.37
CA SER A 89 5.57 0.92 -6.20
C SER A 89 5.05 1.53 -4.90
N ASP A 90 5.05 2.85 -4.79
CA ASP A 90 4.47 3.54 -3.64
C ASP A 90 2.97 3.29 -3.55
N LEU A 91 2.27 3.18 -4.68
CA LEU A 91 0.84 2.90 -4.70
C LEU A 91 0.52 1.49 -4.21
N TYR A 92 1.36 0.51 -4.57
CA TYR A 92 1.23 -0.84 -4.02
C TYR A 92 1.38 -0.83 -2.50
N SER A 93 2.45 -0.21 -2.00
CA SER A 93 2.69 -0.13 -0.55
C SER A 93 1.56 0.61 0.17
N THR A 94 1.01 1.65 -0.45
CA THR A 94 -0.16 2.36 0.06
C THR A 94 -1.38 1.44 0.13
N GLY A 95 -1.55 0.58 -0.88
CA GLY A 95 -2.60 -0.45 -0.87
C GLY A 95 -2.44 -1.44 0.28
N VAL A 96 -1.21 -1.83 0.60
CA VAL A 96 -0.93 -2.69 1.77
C VAL A 96 -1.34 -1.98 3.07
N VAL A 97 -1.00 -0.70 3.19
CA VAL A 97 -1.37 0.10 4.35
C VAL A 97 -2.90 0.20 4.46
N LEU A 98 -3.59 0.46 3.36
CA LEU A 98 -5.05 0.52 3.35
C LEU A 98 -5.65 -0.81 3.80
N PHE A 99 -5.15 -1.92 3.28
CA PHE A 99 -5.59 -3.26 3.68
C PHE A 99 -5.45 -3.44 5.19
N GLU A 100 -4.29 -3.08 5.74
CA GLU A 100 -4.03 -3.24 7.17
C GLU A 100 -4.91 -2.33 8.02
N LEU A 101 -5.12 -1.09 7.62
CA LEU A 101 -6.00 -0.18 8.35
C LEU A 101 -7.43 -0.71 8.38
N LEU A 102 -7.89 -1.29 7.27
CA LEU A 102 -9.25 -1.81 7.17
C LEU A 102 -9.45 -3.11 7.95
N THR A 103 -8.46 -3.99 7.97
CA THR A 103 -8.63 -5.35 8.53
C THR A 103 -7.90 -5.58 9.84
N GLY A 104 -6.95 -4.73 10.21
CA GLY A 104 -6.12 -4.90 11.39
C GLY A 104 -4.90 -5.79 11.18
N ARG A 105 -4.67 -6.25 9.95
CA ARG A 105 -3.51 -7.09 9.62
C ARG A 105 -3.07 -6.88 8.17
N PRO A 106 -1.76 -7.05 7.85
CA PRO A 106 -1.32 -6.95 6.46
C PRO A 106 -1.85 -8.15 5.64
N PRO A 107 -1.87 -8.01 4.29
CA PRO A 107 -2.38 -9.09 3.44
C PRO A 107 -1.54 -10.36 3.48
N PHE A 108 -0.25 -10.23 3.74
CA PHE A 108 0.68 -11.37 3.75
C PHE A 108 1.51 -11.37 5.01
N LYS A 109 1.77 -12.56 5.55
CA LYS A 109 2.58 -12.77 6.75
C LYS A 109 3.50 -13.97 6.53
N GLY A 110 4.64 -13.96 7.21
CA GLY A 110 5.58 -15.07 7.19
C GLY A 110 6.64 -14.92 8.26
N ASP A 111 7.39 -15.98 8.49
CA ASP A 111 8.41 -16.04 9.55
C ASP A 111 9.71 -15.35 9.14
N SER A 112 9.87 -15.05 7.85
CA SER A 112 11.08 -14.41 7.33
C SER A 112 10.73 -13.37 6.28
N ALA A 113 11.65 -12.43 6.05
CA ALA A 113 11.50 -11.44 5.00
C ALA A 113 11.37 -12.09 3.62
N VAL A 114 12.12 -13.17 3.37
CA VAL A 114 12.07 -13.90 2.10
C VAL A 114 10.68 -14.51 1.89
N ALA A 115 10.09 -15.12 2.91
CA ALA A 115 8.76 -15.72 2.80
C ALA A 115 7.70 -14.66 2.49
N VAL A 116 7.76 -13.51 3.15
CA VAL A 116 6.81 -12.40 2.91
C VAL A 116 7.02 -11.81 1.52
N ALA A 117 8.27 -11.59 1.13
CA ALA A 117 8.60 -11.07 -0.21
C ALA A 117 8.08 -12.00 -1.32
N TYR A 118 8.24 -13.31 -1.14
CA TYR A 118 7.70 -14.29 -2.09
C TYR A 118 6.19 -14.14 -2.26
N GLN A 119 5.46 -13.94 -1.16
CA GLN A 119 4.01 -13.77 -1.22
C GLN A 119 3.63 -12.51 -1.99
N HIS A 120 4.38 -11.41 -1.82
CA HIS A 120 4.14 -10.20 -2.59
C HIS A 120 4.33 -10.39 -4.09
N VAL A 121 5.23 -11.29 -4.48
CA VAL A 121 5.50 -11.59 -5.89
C VAL A 121 4.43 -12.53 -6.47
N GLU A 122 4.01 -13.56 -5.72
CA GLU A 122 3.28 -14.68 -6.28
C GLU A 122 1.83 -14.82 -5.82
N GLN A 123 1.49 -14.41 -4.59
CA GLN A 123 0.18 -14.73 -4.05
C GLN A 123 -0.84 -13.61 -4.24
N ILE A 124 -2.05 -13.99 -4.65
CA ILE A 124 -3.18 -13.07 -4.73
C ILE A 124 -3.65 -12.78 -3.31
N PRO A 125 -3.77 -11.50 -2.90
CA PRO A 125 -4.23 -11.19 -1.56
C PRO A 125 -5.72 -11.52 -1.39
N PRO A 126 -6.16 -11.84 -0.16
CA PRO A 126 -7.59 -11.96 0.10
C PRO A 126 -8.27 -10.60 -0.04
N THR A 127 -9.58 -10.60 -0.26
CA THR A 127 -10.32 -9.35 -0.20
C THR A 127 -10.42 -8.87 1.24
N PRO A 128 -10.35 -7.55 1.49
CA PRO A 128 -10.58 -7.04 2.85
C PRO A 128 -11.93 -7.47 3.43
N SER A 129 -12.98 -7.52 2.62
CA SER A 129 -14.32 -7.92 3.07
C SER A 129 -14.39 -9.38 3.49
N SER A 130 -13.49 -10.24 3.01
CA SER A 130 -13.43 -11.63 3.47
C SER A 130 -12.95 -11.74 4.92
N ILE A 131 -12.32 -10.69 5.42
CA ILE A 131 -11.84 -10.62 6.81
C ILE A 131 -12.85 -9.86 7.68
N LEU A 132 -13.36 -8.73 7.20
CA LEU A 132 -14.39 -7.94 7.88
C LEU A 132 -15.52 -7.64 6.91
N SER A 133 -16.68 -8.25 7.15
CA SER A 133 -17.82 -8.19 6.23
C SER A 133 -18.41 -6.80 6.04
N ASP A 134 -18.14 -5.87 6.95
CA ASP A 134 -18.61 -4.48 6.85
C ASP A 134 -17.90 -3.68 5.76
N ILE A 135 -16.79 -4.18 5.23
CA ILE A 135 -16.03 -3.47 4.20
C ILE A 135 -16.76 -3.59 2.87
N PRO A 136 -17.09 -2.46 2.22
CA PRO A 136 -17.85 -2.50 0.97
C PRO A 136 -17.03 -3.05 -0.19
N ASP A 137 -17.72 -3.62 -1.18
CA ASP A 137 -17.10 -4.15 -2.39
C ASP A 137 -16.25 -3.10 -3.12
N SER A 138 -16.67 -1.85 -3.12
CA SER A 138 -15.90 -0.77 -3.76
C SER A 138 -14.50 -0.64 -3.18
N LEU A 139 -14.34 -0.80 -1.86
CA LEU A 139 -13.02 -0.79 -1.23
C LEU A 139 -12.20 -2.03 -1.56
N ASP A 140 -12.82 -3.21 -1.62
CA ASP A 140 -12.14 -4.41 -2.09
C ASP A 140 -11.52 -4.17 -3.46
N ARG A 141 -12.30 -3.57 -4.35
CA ARG A 141 -11.87 -3.31 -5.74
C ARG A 141 -10.68 -2.36 -5.78
N VAL A 142 -10.71 -1.30 -4.99
CA VAL A 142 -9.60 -0.33 -4.92
C VAL A 142 -8.34 -0.99 -4.38
N VAL A 143 -8.45 -1.74 -3.28
CA VAL A 143 -7.31 -2.40 -2.66
C VAL A 143 -6.69 -3.40 -3.62
N LEU A 144 -7.50 -4.25 -4.26
CA LEU A 144 -6.97 -5.28 -5.16
C LEU A 144 -6.31 -4.68 -6.40
N LYS A 145 -6.84 -3.56 -6.93
CA LYS A 145 -6.17 -2.88 -8.03
C LYS A 145 -4.80 -2.33 -7.59
N ALA A 146 -4.72 -1.72 -6.42
CA ALA A 146 -3.44 -1.22 -5.90
C ALA A 146 -2.44 -2.35 -5.69
N LEU A 147 -2.92 -3.55 -5.32
CA LEU A 147 -2.08 -4.72 -5.04
C LEU A 147 -1.85 -5.62 -6.26
N ALA A 148 -2.18 -5.17 -7.46
CA ALA A 148 -1.89 -5.92 -8.68
C ALA A 148 -0.38 -6.18 -8.79
N LYS A 149 -0.01 -7.41 -9.15
CA LYS A 149 1.40 -7.80 -9.20
C LYS A 149 2.15 -7.05 -10.30
N ASN A 150 1.52 -6.90 -11.48
CA ASN A 150 2.06 -6.11 -12.55
C ASN A 150 1.70 -4.64 -12.31
N ARG A 151 2.71 -3.79 -12.22
CA ARG A 151 2.48 -2.36 -11.97
C ARG A 151 1.63 -1.67 -13.05
N GLU A 152 1.61 -2.23 -14.26
CA GLU A 152 0.78 -1.68 -15.33
C GLU A 152 -0.71 -1.93 -15.13
N ASP A 153 -1.07 -2.88 -14.29
CA ASP A 153 -2.46 -3.16 -13.90
C ASP A 153 -2.91 -2.31 -12.70
N ARG A 154 -2.00 -1.62 -12.05
CA ARG A 154 -2.30 -0.73 -10.93
C ARG A 154 -2.80 0.63 -11.44
N TYR A 155 -3.13 1.51 -10.50
CA TYR A 155 -3.44 2.89 -10.85
C TYR A 155 -2.22 3.55 -11.51
N PRO A 156 -2.44 4.39 -12.53
CA PRO A 156 -1.31 5.06 -13.20
C PRO A 156 -0.69 6.17 -12.36
N SER A 157 -1.41 6.67 -11.34
CA SER A 157 -0.93 7.78 -10.52
C SER A 157 -1.60 7.76 -9.16
N ALA A 158 -1.01 8.47 -8.19
CA ALA A 158 -1.61 8.68 -6.89
C ALA A 158 -2.96 9.41 -7.02
N ALA A 159 -3.05 10.38 -7.93
CA ALA A 159 -4.30 11.09 -8.17
C ALA A 159 -5.42 10.17 -8.65
N ALA A 160 -5.11 9.18 -9.50
CA ALA A 160 -6.11 8.22 -9.98
C ALA A 160 -6.63 7.35 -8.84
N MET A 161 -5.75 6.88 -7.98
CA MET A 161 -6.15 6.08 -6.81
C MET A 161 -6.97 6.92 -5.83
N LEU A 162 -6.55 8.16 -5.60
CA LEU A 162 -7.27 9.08 -4.74
C LEU A 162 -8.69 9.35 -5.26
N SER A 163 -8.86 9.52 -6.57
CA SER A 163 -10.17 9.69 -7.17
C SER A 163 -11.10 8.53 -6.87
N ASP A 164 -10.59 7.29 -6.96
CA ASP A 164 -11.40 6.11 -6.64
C ASP A 164 -11.76 6.06 -5.15
N LEU A 165 -10.84 6.41 -4.25
CA LEU A 165 -11.16 6.49 -2.82
C LEU A 165 -12.22 7.55 -2.54
N GLN A 166 -12.18 8.68 -3.25
CA GLN A 166 -13.21 9.71 -3.11
C GLN A 166 -14.57 9.21 -3.57
N ARG A 167 -14.61 8.41 -4.64
CA ARG A 167 -15.86 7.76 -5.09
C ARG A 167 -16.42 6.83 -4.02
N VAL A 168 -15.56 6.04 -3.38
CA VAL A 168 -15.98 5.20 -2.24
C VAL A 168 -16.64 6.05 -1.16
N SER A 169 -16.01 7.16 -0.76
CA SER A 169 -16.52 8.05 0.27
C SER A 169 -17.89 8.62 -0.06
N ARG A 170 -18.18 8.79 -1.35
CA ARG A 170 -19.45 9.37 -1.84
C ARG A 170 -20.48 8.31 -2.23
N GLY A 171 -20.18 7.03 -2.02
CA GLY A 171 -21.07 5.95 -2.42
C GLY A 171 -21.22 5.78 -3.93
N LEU A 172 -20.24 6.24 -4.70
CA LEU A 172 -20.25 6.15 -6.16
C LEU A 172 -19.49 4.91 -6.63
N ASP A 173 -19.75 4.48 -7.87
CA ASP A 173 -19.01 3.38 -8.48
C ASP A 173 -17.54 3.77 -8.69
N VAL A 174 -16.65 2.80 -8.45
CA VAL A 174 -15.23 2.98 -8.65
C VAL A 174 -14.80 2.52 -10.04
N ALA A 175 -13.68 3.05 -10.53
CA ALA A 175 -13.11 2.66 -11.81
C ALA A 175 -12.41 1.29 -11.73
N ALA A 176 -12.00 0.86 -10.54
CA ALA A 176 -11.32 -0.41 -10.36
C ALA A 176 -12.21 -1.58 -10.80
N PRO A 177 -11.63 -2.64 -11.42
CA PRO A 177 -12.41 -3.79 -11.88
C PRO A 177 -12.95 -4.61 -10.72
N PRO A 178 -13.95 -5.50 -10.96
CA PRO A 178 -14.45 -6.39 -9.93
C PRO A 178 -13.34 -7.21 -9.28
N ALA A 179 -13.47 -7.47 -7.98
CA ALA A 179 -12.45 -8.17 -7.20
C ALA A 179 -12.14 -9.56 -7.76
N ASP A 180 -13.14 -10.27 -8.25
CA ASP A 180 -12.97 -11.62 -8.79
C ASP A 180 -12.22 -11.66 -10.13
N SER A 181 -12.04 -10.52 -10.79
CA SER A 181 -11.26 -10.46 -12.04
C SER A 181 -9.80 -10.82 -11.83
N TRP A 182 -9.28 -10.73 -10.61
CA TRP A 182 -7.90 -11.06 -10.28
C TRP A 182 -7.69 -12.55 -9.93
N ALA A 183 -8.77 -13.26 -9.63
CA ALA A 183 -8.71 -14.62 -9.10
C ALA A 183 -8.28 -15.67 -10.14
N THR A 184 -8.38 -15.35 -11.42
CA THR A 184 -8.06 -16.26 -12.52
C THR A 184 -6.64 -16.08 -13.07
N GLU A 185 -5.90 -15.18 -12.52
CA GLU A 185 -4.49 -14.93 -12.90
C GLU A 185 -3.53 -15.60 -11.89
#